data_6dd7c15b628c80930fbd7fa1fea0c30a
#
_entry.id   6dd7c15b628c80930fbd7fa1fea0c30a
#
_cell.length_a   1.000
_cell.length_b   1.000
_cell.length_c   1.000
_cell.angle_alpha   90.00
_cell.angle_beta   90.00
_cell.angle_gamma   90.00
#
_symmetry.space_group_name_H-M   'P 1'
#
loop_
_entity.id
_entity.type
_entity.pdbx_description
1 polymer ?
#
loop_
_entity_poly.entity_id
_entity_poly.type
_entity_poly.pdbx_seq_one_letter_code
_entity_poly.pdbx_strand_id
1 'polypeptide(L)'
;MGVVQEIRCSHCGAPISFQPGEIIATCKYCGYTVVVETGQTFTFEHSMLLNKYDPTQVEELVRDWMREGFLKPPDLARKAKITEKTLIYLPFWVVSAKAESSYKGIFERITPAIVKEGKIAKEYDWLILARKATEFPAREYEVPLEGKIPFDFRKVEAFAKVLNSEIDKNDAVGLAKQQIEEIHRYLAQQDIDKIIEMKTEMEMSQVVYLHAPIWFVKYEYKGKIYQLLIDGATGAAIKGDIPSGGFGII
;
A
#
# COMPACT_ATOMS: atom_id res chain seq x y z
N MET A 1 -2.25 -3.77 -27.38
CA MET A 1 -3.68 -3.57 -27.03
C MET A 1 -4.05 -4.72 -26.11
N GLY A 2 -4.34 -4.46 -24.83
CA GLY A 2 -4.81 -5.48 -23.91
C GLY A 2 -6.23 -5.90 -24.30
N VAL A 3 -6.50 -7.20 -24.29
CA VAL A 3 -7.85 -7.73 -24.48
C VAL A 3 -8.64 -7.40 -23.22
N VAL A 4 -9.63 -6.51 -23.33
CA VAL A 4 -10.56 -6.24 -22.24
C VAL A 4 -11.62 -7.35 -22.27
N GLN A 5 -11.73 -8.09 -21.17
CA GLN A 5 -12.80 -9.07 -20.97
C GLN A 5 -13.98 -8.41 -20.27
N GLU A 6 -15.17 -8.94 -20.44
CA GLU A 6 -16.40 -8.40 -19.88
C GLU A 6 -17.23 -9.52 -19.24
N ILE A 7 -17.70 -9.26 -18.02
CA ILE A 7 -18.71 -10.11 -17.35
C ILE A 7 -19.92 -9.25 -16.96
N ARG A 8 -21.04 -9.90 -16.64
CA ARG A 8 -22.22 -9.18 -16.14
C ARG A 8 -22.22 -9.15 -14.61
N CYS A 9 -22.52 -7.97 -14.09
CA CYS A 9 -22.70 -7.80 -12.64
C CYS A 9 -23.89 -8.66 -12.17
N SER A 10 -23.66 -9.55 -11.22
CA SER A 10 -24.71 -10.40 -10.65
C SER A 10 -25.77 -9.65 -9.84
N HIS A 11 -25.45 -8.41 -9.41
CA HIS A 11 -26.38 -7.58 -8.64
C HIS A 11 -27.27 -6.70 -9.54
N CYS A 12 -26.72 -6.01 -10.54
CA CYS A 12 -27.47 -5.05 -11.36
C CYS A 12 -27.50 -5.37 -12.85
N GLY A 13 -26.86 -6.46 -13.30
CA GLY A 13 -26.83 -6.88 -14.69
C GLY A 13 -25.93 -6.04 -15.61
N ALA A 14 -25.34 -4.95 -15.12
CA ALA A 14 -24.49 -4.08 -15.92
C ALA A 14 -23.18 -4.77 -16.34
N PRO A 15 -22.60 -4.40 -17.49
CA PRO A 15 -21.31 -4.94 -17.92
C PRO A 15 -20.18 -4.46 -17.02
N ILE A 16 -19.29 -5.37 -16.62
CA ILE A 16 -18.07 -5.08 -15.87
C ILE A 16 -16.90 -5.47 -16.76
N SER A 17 -16.06 -4.49 -17.09
CA SER A 17 -14.82 -4.70 -17.83
C SER A 17 -13.68 -4.94 -16.86
N PHE A 18 -12.81 -5.91 -17.16
CA PHE A 18 -11.62 -6.22 -16.36
C PHE A 18 -10.43 -6.58 -17.26
N GLN A 19 -9.24 -6.49 -16.71
CA GLN A 19 -8.00 -6.81 -17.42
C GLN A 19 -7.55 -8.24 -17.12
N PRO A 20 -6.78 -8.87 -18.00
CA PRO A 20 -6.17 -10.17 -17.73
C PRO A 20 -5.36 -10.14 -16.41
N GLY A 21 -5.60 -11.13 -15.55
CA GLY A 21 -4.98 -11.23 -14.22
C GLY A 21 -5.79 -10.60 -13.09
N GLU A 22 -6.81 -9.80 -13.37
CA GLU A 22 -7.73 -9.32 -12.34
C GLU A 22 -8.68 -10.43 -11.93
N ILE A 23 -8.74 -10.75 -10.64
CA ILE A 23 -9.59 -11.81 -10.08
C ILE A 23 -10.78 -11.26 -9.31
N ILE A 24 -10.72 -10.00 -8.91
CA ILE A 24 -11.83 -9.29 -8.26
C ILE A 24 -12.07 -8.00 -9.04
N ALA A 25 -13.28 -7.80 -9.50
CA ALA A 25 -13.72 -6.61 -10.23
C ALA A 25 -14.90 -5.94 -9.52
N THR A 26 -14.90 -4.61 -9.50
CA THR A 26 -15.97 -3.82 -8.87
C THR A 26 -16.83 -3.17 -9.93
N CYS A 27 -18.14 -3.37 -9.83
CA CYS A 27 -19.12 -2.80 -10.76
C CYS A 27 -19.18 -1.29 -10.62
N LYS A 28 -18.87 -0.55 -11.66
CA LYS A 28 -18.91 0.92 -11.69
C LYS A 28 -20.33 1.51 -11.55
N TYR A 29 -21.37 0.70 -11.73
CA TYR A 29 -22.76 1.18 -11.67
C TYR A 29 -23.39 1.02 -10.28
N CYS A 30 -23.10 -0.09 -9.59
CA CYS A 30 -23.73 -0.34 -8.27
C CYS A 30 -22.72 -0.56 -7.14
N GLY A 31 -21.42 -0.51 -7.41
CA GLY A 31 -20.38 -0.74 -6.42
C GLY A 31 -20.18 -2.19 -5.99
N TYR A 32 -20.97 -3.10 -6.53
CA TYR A 32 -20.92 -4.51 -6.18
C TYR A 32 -19.63 -5.17 -6.67
N THR A 33 -19.02 -6.00 -5.85
CA THR A 33 -17.75 -6.66 -6.16
C THR A 33 -17.99 -8.12 -6.54
N VAL A 34 -17.39 -8.56 -7.61
CA VAL A 34 -17.53 -9.92 -8.16
C VAL A 34 -16.16 -10.57 -8.35
N VAL A 35 -16.09 -11.90 -8.21
CA VAL A 35 -14.94 -12.68 -8.64
C VAL A 35 -15.07 -12.97 -10.12
N VAL A 36 -14.04 -12.62 -10.86
CA VAL A 36 -14.02 -12.66 -12.32
C VAL A 36 -14.17 -14.09 -12.85
N GLU A 37 -13.48 -15.07 -12.23
CA GLU A 37 -13.48 -16.46 -12.72
C GLU A 37 -14.81 -17.19 -12.52
N THR A 38 -15.53 -16.90 -11.44
CA THR A 38 -16.73 -17.67 -11.05
C THR A 38 -18.02 -16.90 -11.18
N GLY A 39 -17.97 -15.58 -11.40
CA GLY A 39 -19.12 -14.69 -11.31
C GLY A 39 -19.79 -14.66 -9.94
N GLN A 40 -19.17 -15.30 -8.93
CA GLN A 40 -19.68 -15.35 -7.57
C GLN A 40 -19.45 -14.02 -6.86
N THR A 41 -20.42 -13.71 -6.01
CA THR A 41 -20.35 -12.51 -5.16
C THR A 41 -19.76 -12.87 -3.83
N PHE A 42 -18.83 -12.04 -3.35
CA PHE A 42 -18.28 -12.18 -2.01
C PHE A 42 -18.89 -11.14 -1.08
N THR A 43 -19.24 -11.60 0.12
CA THR A 43 -19.56 -10.73 1.25
C THR A 43 -18.27 -10.45 2.03
N PHE A 44 -17.55 -9.41 1.68
CA PHE A 44 -16.49 -8.82 2.50
C PHE A 44 -16.72 -7.30 2.58
N GLU A 45 -16.18 -6.70 3.61
CA GLU A 45 -16.24 -5.25 3.75
C GLU A 45 -15.43 -4.63 2.61
N HIS A 46 -16.10 -3.86 1.74
CA HIS A 46 -15.47 -3.08 0.69
C HIS A 46 -15.57 -1.61 1.03
N SER A 47 -14.45 -0.99 1.30
CA SER A 47 -14.33 0.38 1.74
C SER A 47 -13.46 1.21 0.81
N MET A 48 -13.53 2.53 0.95
CA MET A 48 -12.63 3.46 0.28
C MET A 48 -12.25 4.61 1.20
N LEU A 49 -11.11 5.23 0.91
CA LEU A 49 -10.76 6.55 1.41
C LEU A 49 -11.11 7.60 0.36
N LEU A 50 -11.49 8.79 0.80
CA LEU A 50 -11.79 9.88 -0.11
C LEU A 50 -10.53 10.67 -0.42
N ASN A 51 -10.33 10.97 -1.70
CA ASN A 51 -9.37 11.99 -2.09
C ASN A 51 -9.88 13.38 -1.69
N LYS A 52 -8.98 14.21 -1.15
CA LYS A 52 -9.30 15.56 -0.65
C LYS A 52 -8.64 16.67 -1.46
N TYR A 53 -7.86 16.33 -2.47
CA TYR A 53 -7.02 17.27 -3.19
C TYR A 53 -7.31 17.24 -4.69
N ASP A 54 -7.47 18.40 -5.27
CA ASP A 54 -7.52 18.57 -6.71
C ASP A 54 -6.09 18.62 -7.32
N PRO A 55 -5.95 18.53 -8.65
CA PRO A 55 -4.64 18.54 -9.30
C PRO A 55 -3.79 19.82 -9.03
N THR A 56 -4.41 20.95 -8.69
CA THR A 56 -3.69 22.19 -8.36
C THR A 56 -3.15 22.13 -6.95
N GLN A 57 -3.96 21.70 -6.00
CA GLN A 57 -3.53 21.49 -4.61
C GLN A 57 -2.42 20.45 -4.50
N VAL A 58 -2.50 19.36 -5.30
CA VAL A 58 -1.40 18.36 -5.35
C VAL A 58 -0.10 18.97 -5.85
N GLU A 59 -0.15 19.90 -6.80
CA GLU A 59 1.06 20.61 -7.25
C GLU A 59 1.70 21.42 -6.12
N GLU A 60 0.90 22.07 -5.29
CA GLU A 60 1.38 22.79 -4.10
C GLU A 60 2.03 21.83 -3.10
N LEU A 61 1.39 20.70 -2.78
CA LEU A 61 1.97 19.65 -1.93
C LEU A 61 3.31 19.14 -2.46
N VAL A 62 3.41 18.92 -3.77
CA VAL A 62 4.67 18.52 -4.43
C VAL A 62 5.74 19.60 -4.26
N ARG A 63 5.39 20.88 -4.44
CA ARG A 63 6.34 22.00 -4.27
C ARG A 63 6.80 22.14 -2.84
N ASP A 64 5.91 21.95 -1.87
CA ASP A 64 6.24 21.98 -0.45
C ASP A 64 7.17 20.82 -0.09
N TRP A 65 6.83 19.59 -0.50
CA TRP A 65 7.72 18.45 -0.34
C TRP A 65 9.11 18.68 -0.95
N MET A 66 9.20 19.33 -2.14
CA MET A 66 10.48 19.65 -2.77
C MET A 66 11.32 20.67 -1.99
N ARG A 67 10.69 21.56 -1.19
CA ARG A 67 11.37 22.55 -0.33
C ARG A 67 11.88 21.94 0.97
N GLU A 68 11.26 20.90 1.45
CA GLU A 68 11.55 20.30 2.75
C GLU A 68 12.73 19.32 2.68
N GLY A 69 13.55 19.33 3.74
CA GLY A 69 14.62 18.37 3.96
C GLY A 69 15.96 18.76 3.30
N PHE A 70 17.05 18.49 4.01
CA PHE A 70 18.41 18.89 3.65
C PHE A 70 19.06 18.04 2.55
N LEU A 71 18.48 16.86 2.23
CA LEU A 71 18.99 15.97 1.18
C LEU A 71 18.56 16.39 -0.22
N LYS A 72 17.62 17.30 -0.34
CA LYS A 72 17.10 17.76 -1.63
C LYS A 72 17.89 18.97 -2.16
N PRO A 73 18.09 19.07 -3.48
CA PRO A 73 18.71 20.28 -4.05
C PRO A 73 17.94 21.54 -3.69
N PRO A 74 18.60 22.64 -3.26
CA PRO A 74 17.91 23.85 -2.79
C PRO A 74 17.11 24.57 -3.89
N ASP A 75 17.41 24.29 -5.15
CA ASP A 75 16.71 24.84 -6.31
C ASP A 75 15.66 23.87 -6.91
N LEU A 76 15.43 22.70 -6.29
CA LEU A 76 14.53 21.66 -6.80
C LEU A 76 13.12 22.20 -7.01
N ALA A 77 12.50 22.78 -5.98
CA ALA A 77 11.15 23.31 -6.08
C ALA A 77 10.95 24.37 -7.14
N ARG A 78 12.03 25.14 -7.45
CA ARG A 78 12.00 26.20 -8.46
C ARG A 78 12.24 25.68 -9.88
N LYS A 79 13.15 24.69 -10.05
CA LYS A 79 13.59 24.22 -11.37
C LYS A 79 12.90 22.97 -11.84
N ALA A 80 12.33 22.17 -10.94
CA ALA A 80 11.62 20.97 -11.33
C ALA A 80 10.35 21.32 -12.10
N LYS A 81 10.10 20.57 -13.17
CA LYS A 81 8.88 20.65 -13.96
C LYS A 81 8.01 19.43 -13.65
N ILE A 82 6.84 19.65 -13.08
CA ILE A 82 5.86 18.58 -12.87
C ILE A 82 5.28 18.24 -14.25
N THR A 83 5.43 16.99 -14.68
CA THR A 83 5.07 16.52 -16.02
C THR A 83 3.81 15.69 -16.03
N GLU A 84 3.51 15.00 -14.94
CA GLU A 84 2.32 14.14 -14.84
C GLU A 84 1.79 14.14 -13.40
N LYS A 85 0.46 14.17 -13.27
CA LYS A 85 -0.28 13.98 -12.01
C LYS A 85 -1.44 13.04 -12.30
N THR A 86 -1.38 11.82 -11.80
CA THR A 86 -2.41 10.81 -12.04
C THR A 86 -2.97 10.31 -10.71
N LEU A 87 -4.27 10.47 -10.49
CA LEU A 87 -4.97 9.91 -9.33
C LEU A 87 -5.40 8.48 -9.64
N ILE A 88 -4.98 7.55 -8.78
CA ILE A 88 -5.33 6.13 -8.88
C ILE A 88 -5.85 5.65 -7.53
N TYR A 89 -7.04 5.10 -7.50
CA TYR A 89 -7.54 4.34 -6.37
C TYR A 89 -6.94 2.94 -6.43
N LEU A 90 -5.94 2.71 -5.58
CA LEU A 90 -5.26 1.42 -5.47
C LEU A 90 -6.02 0.48 -4.55
N PRO A 91 -6.21 -0.78 -4.96
CA PRO A 91 -6.82 -1.79 -4.10
C PRO A 91 -5.81 -2.36 -3.11
N PHE A 92 -6.23 -2.46 -1.87
CA PHE A 92 -5.49 -3.09 -0.77
C PHE A 92 -6.38 -4.08 -0.03
N TRP A 93 -5.74 -5.09 0.56
CA TRP A 93 -6.30 -5.87 1.64
C TRP A 93 -5.69 -5.37 2.95
N VAL A 94 -6.54 -4.98 3.89
CA VAL A 94 -6.14 -4.64 5.26
C VAL A 94 -6.50 -5.83 6.13
N VAL A 95 -5.47 -6.47 6.70
CA VAL A 95 -5.61 -7.66 7.54
C VAL A 95 -5.31 -7.27 8.98
N SER A 96 -6.35 -7.21 9.81
CA SER A 96 -6.20 -6.96 11.24
C SER A 96 -5.82 -8.26 11.95
N ALA A 97 -4.69 -8.25 12.66
CA ALA A 97 -4.13 -9.42 13.29
C ALA A 97 -3.55 -9.12 14.68
N LYS A 98 -3.70 -10.05 15.59
CA LYS A 98 -2.91 -10.13 16.83
C LYS A 98 -1.86 -11.21 16.63
N ALA A 99 -0.59 -10.87 16.87
CA ALA A 99 0.51 -11.80 16.73
C ALA A 99 1.31 -11.86 18.03
N GLU A 100 1.54 -13.07 18.52
CA GLU A 100 2.36 -13.36 19.67
C GLU A 100 3.46 -14.35 19.29
N SER A 101 4.71 -13.99 19.57
CA SER A 101 5.86 -14.86 19.36
C SER A 101 6.59 -15.10 20.66
N SER A 102 6.97 -16.35 20.90
CA SER A 102 7.98 -16.71 21.89
C SER A 102 9.24 -17.15 21.16
N TYR A 103 10.39 -16.74 21.65
CA TYR A 103 11.67 -17.10 21.07
C TYR A 103 12.70 -17.44 22.13
N LYS A 104 13.65 -18.29 21.73
CA LYS A 104 14.84 -18.66 22.47
C LYS A 104 16.03 -18.54 21.55
N GLY A 105 17.12 -17.95 22.02
CA GLY A 105 18.29 -17.76 21.20
C GLY A 105 19.57 -17.50 21.97
N ILE A 106 20.66 -17.32 21.24
CA ILE A 106 21.98 -17.03 21.80
C ILE A 106 22.25 -15.54 21.65
N PHE A 107 22.67 -14.93 22.75
CA PHE A 107 23.18 -13.57 22.79
C PHE A 107 24.70 -13.62 22.91
N GLU A 108 25.40 -13.24 21.84
CA GLU A 108 26.87 -13.36 21.69
C GLU A 108 27.60 -12.03 21.96
N ARG A 109 26.87 -10.93 22.21
CA ARG A 109 27.44 -9.59 22.43
C ARG A 109 28.18 -9.43 23.76
N ILE A 110 28.18 -10.50 24.59
CA ILE A 110 28.92 -10.60 25.85
C ILE A 110 29.69 -11.91 25.93
N THR A 111 30.70 -11.98 26.77
CA THR A 111 31.52 -13.20 26.98
C THR A 111 31.43 -13.64 28.44
N PRO A 112 31.01 -14.89 28.72
CA PRO A 112 30.56 -15.91 27.77
C PRO A 112 29.20 -15.58 27.17
N ALA A 113 28.92 -16.12 25.98
CA ALA A 113 27.60 -16.03 25.35
C ALA A 113 26.54 -16.70 26.23
N ILE A 114 25.36 -16.12 26.27
CA ILE A 114 24.23 -16.61 27.10
C ILE A 114 23.01 -16.98 26.24
N VAL A 115 22.20 -17.86 26.77
CA VAL A 115 20.89 -18.15 26.20
C VAL A 115 19.88 -17.15 26.75
N LYS A 116 19.12 -16.51 25.86
CA LYS A 116 18.01 -15.61 26.22
C LYS A 116 16.70 -16.15 25.66
N GLU A 117 15.63 -15.88 26.38
CA GLU A 117 14.27 -16.14 25.96
C GLU A 117 13.47 -14.83 26.00
N GLY A 118 12.55 -14.66 25.07
CA GLY A 118 11.74 -13.45 25.03
C GLY A 118 10.37 -13.70 24.38
N LYS A 119 9.54 -12.66 24.47
CA LYS A 119 8.22 -12.63 23.85
C LYS A 119 7.99 -11.33 23.11
N ILE A 120 7.26 -11.41 22.02
CA ILE A 120 6.80 -10.26 21.22
C ILE A 120 5.29 -10.42 21.09
N ALA A 121 4.54 -9.40 21.50
CA ALA A 121 3.10 -9.34 21.30
C ALA A 121 2.74 -8.01 20.65
N LYS A 122 2.09 -8.05 19.50
CA LYS A 122 1.70 -6.84 18.76
C LYS A 122 0.38 -7.06 18.02
N GLU A 123 -0.35 -5.96 17.84
CA GLU A 123 -1.52 -5.86 16.98
C GLU A 123 -1.13 -5.12 15.69
N TYR A 124 -1.71 -5.55 14.59
CA TYR A 124 -1.41 -5.03 13.25
C TYR A 124 -2.69 -4.79 12.47
N ASP A 125 -2.73 -3.70 11.72
CA ASP A 125 -3.54 -3.54 10.53
C ASP A 125 -2.61 -3.66 9.32
N TRP A 126 -2.39 -4.91 8.87
CA TRP A 126 -1.38 -5.21 7.88
C TRP A 126 -1.89 -4.94 6.47
N LEU A 127 -1.18 -4.07 5.75
CA LEU A 127 -1.55 -3.65 4.42
C LEU A 127 -0.90 -4.53 3.35
N ILE A 128 -1.71 -5.16 2.53
CA ILE A 128 -1.27 -5.92 1.35
C ILE A 128 -1.77 -5.22 0.09
N LEU A 129 -0.84 -4.76 -0.76
CA LEU A 129 -1.21 -4.25 -2.07
C LEU A 129 -1.85 -5.38 -2.89
N ALA A 130 -3.07 -5.19 -3.36
CA ALA A 130 -3.82 -6.19 -4.10
C ALA A 130 -3.47 -6.22 -5.61
N ARG A 131 -2.27 -5.73 -5.98
CA ARG A 131 -1.76 -5.68 -7.36
C ARG A 131 -0.36 -6.30 -7.43
N LYS A 132 -0.16 -7.22 -8.40
CA LYS A 132 1.15 -7.85 -8.66
C LYS A 132 2.03 -7.00 -9.58
N ALA A 133 1.41 -6.32 -10.54
CA ALA A 133 2.09 -5.53 -11.56
C ALA A 133 2.33 -4.06 -11.17
N THR A 134 1.99 -3.65 -9.95
CA THR A 134 2.16 -2.27 -9.47
C THR A 134 3.21 -2.24 -8.38
N GLU A 135 4.29 -1.49 -8.59
CA GLU A 135 5.25 -1.22 -7.51
C GLU A 135 4.69 -0.13 -6.60
N PHE A 136 4.53 -0.47 -5.32
CA PHE A 136 4.06 0.45 -4.29
C PHE A 136 4.70 0.11 -2.95
N PRO A 137 5.19 1.10 -2.19
CA PRO A 137 5.86 0.88 -0.91
C PRO A 137 4.83 0.68 0.22
N ALA A 138 4.09 -0.42 0.21
CA ALA A 138 3.01 -0.68 1.15
C ALA A 138 3.46 -0.68 2.63
N ARG A 139 4.71 -1.00 2.91
CA ARG A 139 5.28 -0.95 4.27
C ARG A 139 5.59 0.46 4.77
N GLU A 140 5.73 1.42 3.87
CA GLU A 140 6.00 2.83 4.18
C GLU A 140 4.72 3.66 4.23
N TYR A 141 3.58 3.08 3.86
CA TYR A 141 2.30 3.75 3.77
C TYR A 141 1.46 3.56 5.03
N GLU A 142 1.27 4.62 5.80
CA GLU A 142 0.37 4.67 6.94
C GLU A 142 -1.05 5.02 6.45
N VAL A 143 -1.88 4.00 6.29
CA VAL A 143 -3.26 4.16 5.80
C VAL A 143 -4.13 4.79 6.88
N PRO A 144 -4.83 5.91 6.61
CA PRO A 144 -5.72 6.55 7.58
C PRO A 144 -7.09 5.82 7.67
N LEU A 145 -7.09 4.61 8.26
CA LEU A 145 -8.26 3.72 8.30
C LEU A 145 -9.50 4.33 8.97
N GLU A 146 -9.32 5.28 9.89
CA GLU A 146 -10.41 5.98 10.56
C GLU A 146 -11.30 6.77 9.58
N GLY A 147 -10.73 7.19 8.45
CA GLY A 147 -11.43 7.92 7.38
C GLY A 147 -12.15 7.05 6.36
N LYS A 148 -12.12 5.71 6.51
CA LYS A 148 -12.74 4.81 5.54
C LYS A 148 -14.27 4.92 5.55
N ILE A 149 -14.83 4.83 4.36
CA ILE A 149 -16.29 4.77 4.14
C ILE A 149 -16.61 3.56 3.25
N PRO A 150 -17.86 3.10 3.20
CA PRO A 150 -18.27 2.11 2.20
C PRO A 150 -17.92 2.59 0.80
N PHE A 151 -17.44 1.66 -0.05
CA PHE A 151 -17.06 1.99 -1.41
C PHE A 151 -18.25 2.51 -2.23
N ASP A 152 -18.07 3.67 -2.89
CA ASP A 152 -19.09 4.30 -3.72
C ASP A 152 -18.43 4.99 -4.93
N PHE A 153 -18.66 4.47 -6.13
CA PHE A 153 -18.13 5.04 -7.37
C PHE A 153 -18.56 6.49 -7.64
N ARG A 154 -19.69 6.94 -7.09
CA ARG A 154 -20.15 8.33 -7.24
C ARG A 154 -19.25 9.34 -6.52
N LYS A 155 -18.40 8.85 -5.63
CA LYS A 155 -17.41 9.64 -4.87
C LYS A 155 -16.01 9.59 -5.49
N VAL A 156 -15.83 8.83 -6.56
CA VAL A 156 -14.58 8.76 -7.32
C VAL A 156 -14.58 9.88 -8.36
N GLU A 157 -13.51 10.63 -8.44
CA GLU A 157 -13.35 11.72 -9.41
C GLU A 157 -13.35 11.17 -10.85
N ALA A 158 -14.00 11.89 -11.75
CA ALA A 158 -14.17 11.46 -13.15
C ALA A 158 -12.83 11.25 -13.89
N PHE A 159 -11.77 11.93 -13.45
CA PHE A 159 -10.42 11.78 -14.00
C PHE A 159 -9.57 10.70 -13.33
N ALA A 160 -10.05 10.14 -12.20
CA ALA A 160 -9.32 9.12 -11.46
C ALA A 160 -9.46 7.74 -12.12
N LYS A 161 -8.46 6.89 -11.90
CA LYS A 161 -8.50 5.48 -12.26
C LYS A 161 -8.81 4.66 -11.01
N VAL A 162 -9.65 3.64 -11.15
CA VAL A 162 -9.87 2.64 -10.10
C VAL A 162 -9.31 1.32 -10.61
N LEU A 163 -8.38 0.74 -9.87
CA LEU A 163 -7.79 -0.56 -10.21
C LEU A 163 -8.50 -1.69 -9.45
N ASN A 164 -8.67 -2.82 -10.11
CA ASN A 164 -9.21 -4.04 -9.50
C ASN A 164 -8.10 -4.90 -8.87
N SER A 165 -8.48 -5.84 -8.03
CA SER A 165 -7.54 -6.75 -7.36
C SER A 165 -7.07 -7.89 -8.27
N GLU A 166 -5.77 -8.21 -8.16
CA GLU A 166 -5.12 -9.40 -8.74
C GLU A 166 -4.79 -10.46 -7.66
N ILE A 167 -5.21 -10.22 -6.40
CA ILE A 167 -4.94 -11.09 -5.26
C ILE A 167 -6.25 -11.29 -4.50
N ASP A 168 -6.60 -12.53 -4.21
CA ASP A 168 -7.78 -12.84 -3.43
C ASP A 168 -7.55 -12.63 -1.91
N LYS A 169 -8.65 -12.74 -1.15
CA LYS A 169 -8.62 -12.55 0.31
C LYS A 169 -7.72 -13.57 1.02
N ASN A 170 -7.73 -14.84 0.58
CA ASN A 170 -6.99 -15.91 1.23
C ASN A 170 -5.49 -15.77 0.98
N ASP A 171 -5.12 -15.44 -0.26
CA ASP A 171 -3.74 -15.13 -0.63
C ASP A 171 -3.22 -13.93 0.16
N ALA A 172 -4.03 -12.87 0.30
CA ALA A 172 -3.67 -11.68 1.07
C ALA A 172 -3.43 -12.01 2.55
N VAL A 173 -4.30 -12.85 3.16
CA VAL A 173 -4.12 -13.32 4.54
C VAL A 173 -2.85 -14.15 4.66
N GLY A 174 -2.56 -15.03 3.70
CA GLY A 174 -1.33 -15.82 3.65
C GLY A 174 -0.07 -14.95 3.61
N LEU A 175 -0.07 -13.94 2.73
CA LEU A 175 1.02 -12.95 2.62
C LEU A 175 1.19 -12.13 3.92
N ALA A 176 0.09 -11.69 4.53
CA ALA A 176 0.13 -10.95 5.78
C ALA A 176 0.77 -11.79 6.90
N LYS A 177 0.38 -13.06 7.04
CA LYS A 177 0.98 -13.99 8.00
C LYS A 177 2.47 -14.11 7.82
N GLN A 178 2.91 -14.40 6.59
CA GLN A 178 4.34 -14.54 6.28
C GLN A 178 5.11 -13.28 6.63
N GLN A 179 4.62 -12.11 6.24
CA GLN A 179 5.31 -10.83 6.46
C GLN A 179 5.34 -10.46 7.95
N ILE A 180 4.29 -10.74 8.72
CA ILE A 180 4.26 -10.53 10.17
C ILE A 180 5.27 -11.46 10.87
N GLU A 181 5.37 -12.74 10.46
CA GLU A 181 6.39 -13.67 10.97
C GLU A 181 7.82 -13.16 10.70
N GLU A 182 8.07 -12.64 9.50
CA GLU A 182 9.36 -12.03 9.15
C GLU A 182 9.70 -10.83 10.05
N ILE A 183 8.71 -9.95 10.31
CA ILE A 183 8.91 -8.81 11.24
C ILE A 183 9.17 -9.30 12.67
N HIS A 184 8.43 -10.28 13.16
CA HIS A 184 8.65 -10.82 14.50
C HIS A 184 10.04 -11.48 14.60
N ARG A 185 10.49 -12.18 13.56
CA ARG A 185 11.85 -12.72 13.48
C ARG A 185 12.90 -11.61 13.53
N TYR A 186 12.70 -10.54 12.76
CA TYR A 186 13.58 -9.37 12.79
C TYR A 186 13.63 -8.74 14.20
N LEU A 187 12.47 -8.56 14.85
CA LEU A 187 12.40 -8.02 16.21
C LEU A 187 13.10 -8.91 17.22
N ALA A 188 12.98 -10.23 17.14
CA ALA A 188 13.73 -11.15 17.98
C ALA A 188 15.24 -11.00 17.79
N GLN A 189 15.71 -10.80 16.55
CA GLN A 189 17.14 -10.59 16.22
C GLN A 189 17.69 -9.26 16.74
N GLN A 190 16.85 -8.30 17.16
CA GLN A 190 17.35 -7.12 17.89
C GLN A 190 17.79 -7.46 19.32
N ASP A 191 17.20 -8.51 19.91
CA ASP A 191 17.48 -8.97 21.28
C ASP A 191 18.49 -10.12 21.37
N ILE A 192 18.54 -10.99 20.36
CA ILE A 192 19.43 -12.16 20.26
C ILE A 192 20.15 -12.20 18.92
N ASP A 193 21.33 -12.81 18.87
CA ASP A 193 22.12 -12.90 17.64
C ASP A 193 21.82 -14.17 16.82
N LYS A 194 21.44 -15.26 17.48
CA LYS A 194 21.02 -16.52 16.82
C LYS A 194 19.73 -17.04 17.42
N ILE A 195 18.73 -17.24 16.58
CA ILE A 195 17.46 -17.89 16.95
C ILE A 195 17.69 -19.40 17.00
N ILE A 196 17.44 -20.03 18.16
CA ILE A 196 17.42 -21.48 18.34
C ILE A 196 16.01 -22.01 18.07
N GLU A 197 15.01 -21.35 18.65
CA GLU A 197 13.60 -21.70 18.51
C GLU A 197 12.75 -20.45 18.48
N MET A 198 11.71 -20.45 17.65
CA MET A 198 10.72 -19.39 17.61
C MET A 198 9.37 -19.98 17.21
N LYS A 199 8.34 -19.64 17.97
CA LYS A 199 6.96 -20.00 17.67
C LYS A 199 6.13 -18.72 17.62
N THR A 200 5.37 -18.54 16.55
CA THR A 200 4.46 -17.41 16.35
C THR A 200 3.03 -17.92 16.26
N GLU A 201 2.14 -17.37 17.05
CA GLU A 201 0.70 -17.59 16.99
C GLU A 201 0.03 -16.31 16.50
N MET A 202 -0.96 -16.43 15.61
CA MET A 202 -1.66 -15.30 15.04
C MET A 202 -3.16 -15.52 15.02
N GLU A 203 -3.88 -14.54 15.52
CA GLU A 203 -5.33 -14.45 15.41
C GLU A 203 -5.70 -13.34 14.42
N MET A 204 -6.41 -13.71 13.34
CA MET A 204 -6.93 -12.76 12.36
C MET A 204 -8.34 -12.35 12.76
N SER A 205 -8.59 -11.06 12.95
CA SER A 205 -9.88 -10.55 13.42
C SER A 205 -10.75 -10.01 12.30
N GLN A 206 -10.18 -9.23 11.39
CA GLN A 206 -10.92 -8.59 10.30
C GLN A 206 -10.06 -8.55 9.01
N VAL A 207 -10.73 -8.63 7.86
CA VAL A 207 -10.11 -8.43 6.55
C VAL A 207 -11.00 -7.50 5.73
N VAL A 208 -10.47 -6.34 5.38
CA VAL A 208 -11.16 -5.28 4.64
C VAL A 208 -10.54 -5.14 3.25
N TYR A 209 -11.39 -5.07 2.22
CA TYR A 209 -10.97 -4.67 0.88
C TYR A 209 -11.08 -3.16 0.77
N LEU A 210 -9.96 -2.47 0.60
CA LEU A 210 -9.87 -1.01 0.66
C LEU A 210 -9.35 -0.43 -0.65
N HIS A 211 -10.02 0.58 -1.18
CA HIS A 211 -9.45 1.44 -2.21
C HIS A 211 -8.92 2.74 -1.59
N ALA A 212 -7.63 2.99 -1.76
CA ALA A 212 -6.99 4.23 -1.29
C ALA A 212 -6.59 5.13 -2.48
N PRO A 213 -6.90 6.44 -2.42
CA PRO A 213 -6.55 7.39 -3.47
C PRO A 213 -5.07 7.75 -3.39
N ILE A 214 -4.30 7.38 -4.41
CA ILE A 214 -2.87 7.67 -4.48
C ILE A 214 -2.60 8.54 -5.70
N TRP A 215 -1.95 9.66 -5.47
CA TRP A 215 -1.43 10.51 -6.53
C TRP A 215 -0.05 10.03 -6.95
N PHE A 216 0.06 9.62 -8.21
CA PHE A 216 1.31 9.33 -8.89
C PHE A 216 1.75 10.57 -9.62
N VAL A 217 2.82 11.19 -9.13
CA VAL A 217 3.37 12.42 -9.70
C VAL A 217 4.72 12.15 -10.32
N LYS A 218 4.92 12.57 -11.57
CA LYS A 218 6.23 12.60 -12.21
C LYS A 218 6.72 14.04 -12.33
N TYR A 219 7.98 14.22 -12.07
CA TYR A 219 8.63 15.51 -12.29
C TYR A 219 9.99 15.35 -12.94
N GLU A 220 10.35 16.32 -13.78
CA GLU A 220 11.64 16.40 -14.43
C GLU A 220 12.53 17.41 -13.70
N TYR A 221 13.77 17.03 -13.43
CA TYR A 221 14.80 17.91 -12.90
C TYR A 221 16.15 17.58 -13.53
N LYS A 222 16.79 18.58 -14.14
CA LYS A 222 18.07 18.45 -14.87
C LYS A 222 18.06 17.31 -15.91
N GLY A 223 16.97 17.19 -16.67
CA GLY A 223 16.80 16.20 -17.74
C GLY A 223 16.55 14.77 -17.28
N LYS A 224 16.32 14.53 -15.98
CA LYS A 224 15.95 13.23 -15.43
C LYS A 224 14.54 13.27 -14.86
N ILE A 225 13.82 12.15 -15.00
CA ILE A 225 12.46 11.98 -14.49
C ILE A 225 12.55 11.29 -13.13
N TYR A 226 11.76 11.80 -12.20
CA TYR A 226 11.62 11.31 -10.81
C TYR A 226 10.15 11.12 -10.50
N GLN A 227 9.86 10.29 -9.49
CA GLN A 227 8.49 9.98 -9.05
C GLN A 227 8.28 10.41 -7.60
N LEU A 228 7.06 10.87 -7.31
CA LEU A 228 6.56 11.13 -5.97
C LEU A 228 5.16 10.53 -5.83
N LEU A 229 4.93 9.78 -4.77
CA LEU A 229 3.64 9.24 -4.38
C LEU A 229 3.09 10.05 -3.22
N ILE A 230 1.84 10.52 -3.35
CA ILE A 230 1.16 11.30 -2.32
C ILE A 230 -0.16 10.60 -1.99
N ASP A 231 -0.44 10.46 -0.70
CA ASP A 231 -1.73 10.00 -0.21
C ASP A 231 -2.80 11.07 -0.47
N GLY A 232 -3.79 10.74 -1.29
CA GLY A 232 -4.90 11.63 -1.62
C GLY A 232 -5.85 11.90 -0.44
N ALA A 233 -5.83 11.07 0.60
CA ALA A 233 -6.67 11.27 1.78
C ALA A 233 -6.06 12.23 2.80
N THR A 234 -4.72 12.28 2.90
CA THR A 234 -4.01 13.10 3.90
C THR A 234 -3.15 14.20 3.31
N GLY A 235 -2.74 14.08 2.04
CA GLY A 235 -1.75 14.94 1.40
C GLY A 235 -0.29 14.61 1.75
N ALA A 236 -0.05 13.59 2.57
CA ALA A 236 1.29 13.19 2.96
C ALA A 236 2.05 12.52 1.80
N ALA A 237 3.34 12.81 1.68
CA ALA A 237 4.21 12.08 0.77
C ALA A 237 4.46 10.67 1.32
N ILE A 238 4.16 9.66 0.51
CA ILE A 238 4.39 8.25 0.85
C ILE A 238 5.83 7.87 0.51
N LYS A 239 6.25 8.18 -0.71
CA LYS A 239 7.61 7.94 -1.21
C LYS A 239 7.94 8.90 -2.32
N GLY A 240 9.15 9.43 -2.30
CA GLY A 240 9.62 10.30 -3.38
C GLY A 240 11.08 10.04 -3.73
N ASP A 241 11.35 9.99 -5.02
CA ASP A 241 12.72 9.95 -5.52
C ASP A 241 13.36 11.33 -5.31
N ILE A 242 14.50 11.36 -4.65
CA ILE A 242 15.26 12.58 -4.40
C ILE A 242 16.40 12.65 -5.43
N PRO A 243 16.46 13.71 -6.26
CA PRO A 243 17.61 13.91 -7.12
C PRO A 243 18.87 13.99 -6.26
N SER A 244 19.88 13.19 -6.57
CA SER A 244 21.18 13.29 -5.91
C SER A 244 21.70 14.73 -6.05
N GLY A 245 21.70 15.46 -4.95
CA GLY A 245 22.37 16.74 -4.88
C GLY A 245 23.85 16.46 -5.13
N GLY A 246 24.39 17.04 -6.19
CA GLY A 246 25.84 17.02 -6.39
C GLY A 246 26.48 17.78 -5.24
N PHE A 247 26.73 17.14 -4.13
CA PHE A 247 27.83 17.48 -3.29
C PHE A 247 29.07 17.04 -4.07
N GLY A 248 29.53 17.90 -4.98
CA GLY A 248 30.89 17.82 -5.47
C GLY A 248 31.78 17.87 -4.24
N ILE A 249 32.46 16.78 -3.98
CA ILE A 249 33.63 16.78 -3.12
C ILE A 249 34.60 17.79 -3.79
N ILE A 250 34.76 18.95 -3.17
CA ILE A 250 35.86 19.85 -3.46
C ILE A 250 37.07 19.31 -2.72
#